data_07be78e034cc767a59ee16043106c2c2
#
_entry.id   07be78e034cc767a59ee16043106c2c2
#
_cell.length_a   1.000
_cell.length_b   1.000
_cell.length_c   1.000
_cell.angle_alpha   90.00
_cell.angle_beta   90.00
_cell.angle_gamma   90.00
#
_symmetry.space_group_name_H-M   'P 1'
#
loop_
_entity.id
_entity.type
_entity.pdbx_description
1 polymer ?
#
loop_
_entity_poly.entity_id
_entity_poly.type
_entity_poly.pdbx_seq_one_letter_code
_entity_poly.pdbx_strand_id
1 'polypeptide(L)'
;HYSTELLCAKSRVAPLKIVTLPRLELCAAVLLARLMNKLVSTLNVNFNAQYLWTDSSIVLAWLASPSSTWKVFVANRVAEIQSVTKVNDWRHVRSFDNPADIVSRGMLPKKLITSSLWWHGPLWLCQNEAAWPKVTTSQNQETNKLDHVMTEKRAENKILNVSPKNTLTVLTKFSSLDKLQRIIAYCKRIVHNCLNLNNKMQGLLSLSELDQANDAIIKMVQASEFYKEISDLENKR
;
A
#
# COMPACT_ATOMS: atom_id res chain seq x y z
N HIS A 1 -4.95 -18.57 36.07
CA HIS A 1 -5.44 -17.20 36.08
C HIS A 1 -4.32 -16.27 35.62
N TYR A 2 -4.64 -15.41 34.70
CA TYR A 2 -3.74 -14.35 34.25
C TYR A 2 -4.17 -13.04 34.92
N SER A 3 -3.20 -12.17 35.28
CA SER A 3 -3.47 -10.78 35.66
C SER A 3 -3.06 -9.88 34.50
N THR A 4 -3.81 -8.81 34.30
CA THR A 4 -3.55 -7.84 33.25
C THR A 4 -3.42 -6.44 33.87
N GLU A 5 -2.37 -5.73 33.49
CA GLU A 5 -2.05 -4.40 34.01
C GLU A 5 -1.63 -3.47 32.87
N LEU A 6 -1.98 -2.19 32.98
CA LEU A 6 -1.54 -1.18 32.06
C LEU A 6 -0.04 -0.91 32.23
N LEU A 7 0.77 -1.27 31.25
CA LEU A 7 2.19 -0.96 31.26
C LEU A 7 2.47 0.49 30.83
N CYS A 8 1.90 0.91 29.71
CA CYS A 8 2.03 2.27 29.20
C CYS A 8 0.91 2.60 28.22
N ALA A 9 0.68 3.88 27.99
CA ALA A 9 -0.26 4.37 27.00
C ALA A 9 0.37 5.50 26.20
N LYS A 10 -0.03 5.63 24.93
CA LYS A 10 0.39 6.72 24.06
C LYS A 10 -0.77 7.17 23.17
N SER A 11 -1.03 8.44 23.16
CA SER A 11 -2.04 9.05 22.30
C SER A 11 -1.41 10.07 21.35
N ARG A 12 -2.14 10.42 20.31
CA ARG A 12 -1.78 11.46 19.36
C ARG A 12 -3.02 12.27 18.99
N VAL A 13 -2.89 13.59 18.97
CA VAL A 13 -3.95 14.46 18.47
C VAL A 13 -4.08 14.30 16.97
N ALA A 14 -5.31 14.25 16.47
CA ALA A 14 -5.58 14.20 15.04
C ALA A 14 -4.99 15.44 14.33
N PRO A 15 -4.49 15.28 13.10
CA PRO A 15 -3.97 16.40 12.34
C PRO A 15 -5.07 17.40 11.99
N LEU A 16 -4.72 18.69 11.90
CA LEU A 16 -5.66 19.75 11.49
C LEU A 16 -6.24 19.54 10.08
N LYS A 17 -5.46 18.93 9.19
CA LYS A 17 -5.96 18.52 7.88
C LYS A 17 -6.94 17.36 8.05
N ILE A 18 -8.13 17.50 7.49
CA ILE A 18 -9.18 16.48 7.56
C ILE A 18 -8.67 15.16 6.98
N VAL A 19 -8.74 14.11 7.79
CA VAL A 19 -8.42 12.74 7.43
C VAL A 19 -9.65 11.89 7.75
N THR A 20 -9.97 10.93 6.89
CA THR A 20 -11.11 10.03 7.11
C THR A 20 -10.90 9.15 8.34
N LEU A 21 -11.99 8.76 9.01
CA LEU A 21 -11.92 7.96 10.23
C LEU A 21 -11.10 6.67 10.05
N PRO A 22 -11.29 5.84 9.01
CA PRO A 22 -10.47 4.65 8.83
C PRO A 22 -8.97 4.93 8.69
N ARG A 23 -8.61 6.06 8.07
CA ARG A 23 -7.20 6.47 7.99
C ARG A 23 -6.62 6.91 9.32
N LEU A 24 -7.44 7.52 10.20
CA LEU A 24 -7.03 7.85 11.57
C LEU A 24 -6.82 6.58 12.39
N GLU A 25 -7.73 5.60 12.28
CA GLU A 25 -7.60 4.28 12.91
C GLU A 25 -6.33 3.55 12.44
N LEU A 26 -6.01 3.62 11.13
CA LEU A 26 -4.75 3.08 10.62
C LEU A 26 -3.53 3.81 11.21
N CYS A 27 -3.61 5.12 11.41
CA CYS A 27 -2.54 5.87 12.09
C CYS A 27 -2.38 5.44 13.56
N ALA A 28 -3.48 5.12 14.24
CA ALA A 28 -3.46 4.56 15.59
C ALA A 28 -2.81 3.16 15.61
N ALA A 29 -3.10 2.32 14.61
CA ALA A 29 -2.46 1.02 14.46
C ALA A 29 -0.93 1.14 14.22
N VAL A 30 -0.48 2.12 13.42
CA VAL A 30 0.96 2.43 13.29
C VAL A 30 1.57 2.85 14.63
N LEU A 31 0.85 3.69 15.39
CA LEU A 31 1.31 4.12 16.71
C LEU A 31 1.49 2.94 17.67
N LEU A 32 0.54 1.99 17.66
CA LEU A 32 0.59 0.76 18.45
C LEU A 32 1.78 -0.11 18.01
N ALA A 33 1.95 -0.36 16.71
CA ALA A 33 3.04 -1.17 16.18
C ALA A 33 4.43 -0.60 16.57
N ARG A 34 4.60 0.73 16.46
CA ARG A 34 5.83 1.42 16.89
C ARG A 34 6.05 1.31 18.38
N LEU A 35 5.00 1.49 19.19
CA LEU A 35 5.07 1.39 20.65
C LEU A 35 5.47 -0.02 21.05
N MET A 36 4.83 -1.03 20.47
CA MET A 36 5.12 -2.44 20.74
C MET A 36 6.57 -2.80 20.38
N ASN A 37 7.02 -2.42 19.18
CA ASN A 37 8.40 -2.66 18.75
C ASN A 37 9.42 -2.01 19.70
N LYS A 38 9.14 -0.78 20.16
CA LYS A 38 10.00 -0.10 21.14
C LYS A 38 9.99 -0.79 22.50
N LEU A 39 8.84 -1.24 22.99
CA LEU A 39 8.75 -1.94 24.27
C LEU A 39 9.50 -3.28 24.21
N VAL A 40 9.31 -4.07 23.17
CA VAL A 40 10.01 -5.35 22.98
C VAL A 40 11.53 -5.14 22.95
N SER A 41 12.00 -4.10 22.29
CA SER A 41 13.45 -3.80 22.22
C SER A 41 14.05 -3.21 23.49
N THR A 42 13.21 -2.60 24.35
CA THR A 42 13.69 -1.90 25.57
C THR A 42 13.56 -2.75 26.82
N LEU A 43 12.49 -3.55 26.89
CA LEU A 43 12.26 -4.46 28.01
C LEU A 43 13.06 -5.74 27.78
N ASN A 44 13.97 -6.02 28.68
CA ASN A 44 14.77 -7.25 28.62
C ASN A 44 13.96 -8.44 29.16
N VAL A 45 12.77 -8.71 28.54
CA VAL A 45 11.83 -9.75 28.95
C VAL A 45 11.53 -10.65 27.75
N ASN A 46 11.50 -11.95 27.99
CA ASN A 46 11.07 -12.92 26.98
C ASN A 46 9.53 -12.96 26.94
N PHE A 47 8.95 -12.54 25.83
CA PHE A 47 7.52 -12.60 25.59
C PHE A 47 7.15 -13.95 24.96
N ASN A 48 6.20 -14.66 25.55
CA ASN A 48 5.69 -15.92 25.00
C ASN A 48 4.81 -15.68 23.76
N ALA A 49 4.02 -14.60 23.78
CA ALA A 49 3.14 -14.21 22.68
C ALA A 49 2.90 -12.70 22.70
N GLN A 50 2.52 -12.16 21.55
CA GLN A 50 2.16 -10.76 21.36
C GLN A 50 0.81 -10.71 20.65
N TYR A 51 -0.09 -9.87 21.15
CA TYR A 51 -1.41 -9.67 20.56
C TYR A 51 -1.67 -8.19 20.42
N LEU A 52 -2.05 -7.77 19.21
CA LEU A 52 -2.37 -6.38 18.88
C LEU A 52 -3.87 -6.29 18.58
N TRP A 53 -4.55 -5.36 19.22
CA TRP A 53 -6.00 -5.25 19.12
C TRP A 53 -6.40 -3.94 18.47
N THR A 54 -7.40 -4.00 17.59
CA THR A 54 -8.04 -2.83 16.98
C THR A 54 -9.55 -3.08 16.88
N ASP A 55 -10.34 -2.04 17.04
CA ASP A 55 -11.80 -2.07 16.83
C ASP A 55 -12.18 -1.80 15.36
N SER A 56 -11.19 -1.50 14.53
CA SER A 56 -11.39 -1.24 13.10
C SER A 56 -11.25 -2.52 12.27
N SER A 57 -12.36 -3.06 11.80
CA SER A 57 -12.36 -4.16 10.82
C SER A 57 -11.76 -3.75 9.46
N ILE A 58 -11.82 -2.45 9.10
CA ILE A 58 -11.23 -1.89 7.89
C ILE A 58 -9.69 -1.96 7.98
N VAL A 59 -9.13 -1.59 9.13
CA VAL A 59 -7.68 -1.70 9.36
C VAL A 59 -7.21 -3.15 9.27
N LEU A 60 -7.95 -4.10 9.86
CA LEU A 60 -7.62 -5.52 9.75
C LEU A 60 -7.67 -6.02 8.30
N ALA A 61 -8.66 -5.59 7.51
CA ALA A 61 -8.77 -5.93 6.10
C ALA A 61 -7.57 -5.37 5.30
N TRP A 62 -7.12 -4.14 5.60
CA TRP A 62 -5.94 -3.58 4.97
C TRP A 62 -4.66 -4.33 5.35
N LEU A 63 -4.51 -4.73 6.61
CA LEU A 63 -3.34 -5.49 7.09
C LEU A 63 -3.29 -6.92 6.55
N ALA A 64 -4.45 -7.51 6.22
CA ALA A 64 -4.53 -8.86 5.65
C ALA A 64 -4.02 -8.94 4.21
N SER A 65 -3.87 -7.81 3.51
CA SER A 65 -3.42 -7.74 2.12
C SER A 65 -2.01 -7.15 2.01
N PRO A 66 -1.27 -7.47 0.94
CA PRO A 66 0.02 -6.83 0.69
C PRO A 66 -0.10 -5.31 0.57
N SER A 67 0.88 -4.57 1.10
CA SER A 67 0.88 -3.11 1.09
C SER A 67 0.76 -2.51 -0.32
N SER A 68 1.31 -3.20 -1.34
CA SER A 68 1.25 -2.80 -2.75
C SER A 68 -0.18 -2.71 -3.31
N THR A 69 -1.15 -3.36 -2.69
CA THR A 69 -2.56 -3.36 -3.09
C THR A 69 -3.20 -1.98 -2.89
N TRP A 70 -2.70 -1.16 -1.98
CA TRP A 70 -3.34 0.04 -1.50
C TRP A 70 -2.78 1.33 -2.11
N LYS A 71 -3.56 2.41 -2.07
CA LYS A 71 -3.08 3.76 -2.40
C LYS A 71 -1.97 4.18 -1.43
N VAL A 72 -1.14 5.12 -1.84
CA VAL A 72 0.12 5.52 -1.17
C VAL A 72 -0.05 5.75 0.34
N PHE A 73 -1.12 6.41 0.77
CA PHE A 73 -1.33 6.72 2.19
C PHE A 73 -1.47 5.44 3.03
N VAL A 74 -2.30 4.51 2.58
CA VAL A 74 -2.56 3.22 3.26
C VAL A 74 -1.36 2.29 3.05
N ALA A 75 -0.84 2.20 1.82
CA ALA A 75 0.30 1.36 1.48
C ALA A 75 1.51 1.57 2.39
N ASN A 76 1.93 2.83 2.58
CA ASN A 76 3.10 3.15 3.41
C ASN A 76 2.91 2.73 4.87
N ARG A 77 1.70 2.91 5.41
CA ARG A 77 1.38 2.56 6.80
C ARG A 77 1.24 1.06 7.01
N VAL A 78 0.59 0.37 6.08
CA VAL A 78 0.50 -1.10 6.08
C VAL A 78 1.89 -1.72 5.97
N ALA A 79 2.74 -1.22 5.06
CA ALA A 79 4.13 -1.68 4.93
C ALA A 79 4.91 -1.51 6.24
N GLU A 80 4.77 -0.36 6.90
CA GLU A 80 5.43 -0.09 8.18
C GLU A 80 4.94 -1.04 9.27
N ILE A 81 3.64 -1.26 9.40
CA ILE A 81 3.09 -2.20 10.39
C ILE A 81 3.57 -3.62 10.11
N GLN A 82 3.48 -4.08 8.85
CA GLN A 82 3.88 -5.43 8.45
C GLN A 82 5.40 -5.66 8.58
N SER A 83 6.22 -4.62 8.60
CA SER A 83 7.67 -4.75 8.81
C SER A 83 8.06 -5.05 10.26
N VAL A 84 7.21 -4.74 11.23
CA VAL A 84 7.50 -4.87 12.67
C VAL A 84 6.53 -5.78 13.43
N THR A 85 5.41 -6.19 12.81
CA THR A 85 4.40 -7.07 13.40
C THR A 85 3.96 -8.15 12.40
N LYS A 86 3.47 -9.27 12.90
CA LYS A 86 2.86 -10.31 12.05
C LYS A 86 1.36 -10.05 11.92
N VAL A 87 0.80 -10.29 10.75
CA VAL A 87 -0.65 -10.12 10.50
C VAL A 87 -1.50 -10.96 11.47
N ASN A 88 -1.04 -12.16 11.78
CA ASN A 88 -1.73 -13.09 12.66
C ASN A 88 -1.75 -12.65 14.14
N ASP A 89 -0.94 -11.69 14.53
CA ASP A 89 -0.93 -11.13 15.89
C ASP A 89 -2.04 -10.10 16.08
N TRP A 90 -2.64 -9.60 14.98
CA TRP A 90 -3.70 -8.60 14.99
C TRP A 90 -5.07 -9.24 15.14
N ARG A 91 -5.86 -8.68 16.07
CA ARG A 91 -7.19 -9.16 16.43
C ARG A 91 -8.18 -8.03 16.54
N HIS A 92 -9.45 -8.35 16.37
CA HIS A 92 -10.53 -7.40 16.57
C HIS A 92 -10.97 -7.38 18.04
N VAL A 93 -11.16 -6.18 18.57
CA VAL A 93 -11.81 -5.93 19.86
C VAL A 93 -13.08 -5.10 19.62
N ARG A 94 -14.13 -5.33 20.39
CA ARG A 94 -15.32 -4.49 20.31
C ARG A 94 -15.04 -3.12 20.95
N SER A 95 -15.60 -2.03 20.39
CA SER A 95 -15.32 -0.67 20.88
C SER A 95 -15.57 -0.47 22.38
N PHE A 96 -16.60 -1.12 22.95
CA PHE A 96 -16.86 -1.03 24.38
C PHE A 96 -15.87 -1.81 25.27
N ASP A 97 -15.15 -2.75 24.70
CA ASP A 97 -14.07 -3.50 25.35
C ASP A 97 -12.67 -2.89 25.07
N ASN A 98 -12.61 -1.86 24.23
CA ASN A 98 -11.36 -1.23 23.83
C ASN A 98 -10.93 -0.12 24.83
N PRO A 99 -9.91 -0.34 25.67
CA PRO A 99 -9.47 0.69 26.61
C PRO A 99 -8.93 1.97 25.92
N ALA A 100 -8.47 1.87 24.68
CA ALA A 100 -7.97 3.03 23.92
C ALA A 100 -9.07 4.04 23.60
N ASP A 101 -10.34 3.63 23.53
CA ASP A 101 -11.49 4.51 23.34
C ASP A 101 -11.68 5.51 24.50
N ILE A 102 -11.25 5.13 25.69
CA ILE A 102 -11.30 6.00 26.88
C ILE A 102 -10.44 7.25 26.67
N VAL A 103 -9.25 7.07 26.08
CA VAL A 103 -8.31 8.19 25.80
C VAL A 103 -8.77 8.99 24.60
N SER A 104 -9.25 8.34 23.54
CA SER A 104 -9.67 9.02 22.32
C SER A 104 -10.91 9.88 22.51
N ARG A 105 -11.84 9.46 23.35
CA ARG A 105 -13.07 10.20 23.67
C ARG A 105 -12.91 11.16 24.83
N GLY A 106 -11.88 10.94 25.65
CA GLY A 106 -11.62 11.67 26.90
C GLY A 106 -12.50 11.19 28.05
N MET A 107 -11.95 11.22 29.25
CA MET A 107 -12.63 10.89 30.50
C MET A 107 -12.20 11.84 31.61
N LEU A 108 -13.11 12.17 32.52
CA LEU A 108 -12.79 12.95 33.72
C LEU A 108 -11.75 12.18 34.59
N PRO A 109 -10.73 12.85 35.13
CA PRO A 109 -9.69 12.17 35.91
C PRO A 109 -10.23 11.31 37.05
N LYS A 110 -11.24 11.79 37.77
CA LYS A 110 -11.89 11.03 38.85
C LYS A 110 -12.48 9.69 38.38
N LYS A 111 -13.06 9.64 37.15
CA LYS A 111 -13.59 8.42 36.56
C LYS A 111 -12.48 7.51 36.01
N LEU A 112 -11.40 8.10 35.51
CA LEU A 112 -10.26 7.34 34.99
C LEU A 112 -9.58 6.53 36.09
N ILE A 113 -9.39 7.12 37.27
CA ILE A 113 -8.75 6.47 38.42
C ILE A 113 -9.49 5.16 38.81
N THR A 114 -10.81 5.16 38.71
CA THR A 114 -11.66 4.01 39.09
C THR A 114 -12.02 3.11 37.89
N SER A 115 -11.50 3.37 36.69
CA SER A 115 -11.85 2.62 35.49
C SER A 115 -11.06 1.32 35.41
N SER A 116 -11.69 0.19 35.75
CA SER A 116 -11.06 -1.12 35.62
C SER A 116 -10.65 -1.42 34.17
N LEU A 117 -11.48 -1.04 33.18
CA LEU A 117 -11.16 -1.22 31.77
C LEU A 117 -9.87 -0.51 31.36
N TRP A 118 -9.59 0.68 31.93
CA TRP A 118 -8.37 1.42 31.66
C TRP A 118 -7.13 0.76 32.25
N TRP A 119 -7.21 0.34 33.50
CA TRP A 119 -6.06 -0.17 34.23
C TRP A 119 -5.77 -1.65 33.96
N HIS A 120 -6.81 -2.46 33.75
CA HIS A 120 -6.70 -3.90 33.64
C HIS A 120 -7.20 -4.47 32.28
N GLY A 121 -7.72 -3.62 31.40
CA GLY A 121 -8.33 -4.09 30.15
C GLY A 121 -9.66 -4.84 30.36
N PRO A 122 -10.22 -5.42 29.31
CA PRO A 122 -11.46 -6.19 29.41
C PRO A 122 -11.25 -7.52 30.17
N LEU A 123 -12.24 -7.90 30.98
CA LEU A 123 -12.15 -9.05 31.89
C LEU A 123 -11.79 -10.37 31.20
N TRP A 124 -12.16 -10.55 29.94
CA TRP A 124 -11.83 -11.76 29.19
C TRP A 124 -10.32 -11.94 28.92
N LEU A 125 -9.52 -10.88 28.98
CA LEU A 125 -8.05 -10.99 28.86
C LEU A 125 -7.44 -11.82 30.00
N CYS A 126 -8.06 -11.85 31.17
CA CYS A 126 -7.61 -12.66 32.30
C CYS A 126 -7.93 -14.16 32.11
N GLN A 127 -8.62 -14.52 31.03
CA GLN A 127 -8.99 -15.90 30.70
C GLN A 127 -8.02 -16.52 29.71
N ASN A 128 -8.14 -17.84 29.48
CA ASN A 128 -7.37 -18.52 28.44
C ASN A 128 -7.76 -17.97 27.05
N GLU A 129 -6.82 -17.91 26.14
CA GLU A 129 -7.01 -17.47 24.75
C GLU A 129 -8.20 -18.14 24.04
N ALA A 130 -8.49 -19.41 24.36
CA ALA A 130 -9.65 -20.14 23.81
C ALA A 130 -10.99 -19.51 24.18
N ALA A 131 -11.05 -18.77 25.28
CA ALA A 131 -12.25 -18.09 25.78
C ALA A 131 -12.37 -16.63 25.29
N TRP A 132 -11.37 -16.13 24.59
CA TRP A 132 -11.40 -14.76 24.05
C TRP A 132 -12.47 -14.60 22.96
N PRO A 133 -13.08 -13.42 22.85
CA PRO A 133 -14.12 -13.20 21.87
C PRO A 133 -13.63 -13.46 20.45
N LYS A 134 -14.24 -14.42 19.79
CA LYS A 134 -14.03 -14.67 18.35
C LYS A 134 -14.85 -13.66 17.57
N VAL A 135 -14.29 -13.13 16.49
CA VAL A 135 -15.01 -12.23 15.58
C VAL A 135 -16.17 -12.99 14.94
N THR A 136 -17.38 -12.77 15.41
CA THR A 136 -18.59 -13.15 14.68
C THR A 136 -18.91 -12.00 13.72
N THR A 137 -18.57 -12.17 12.46
CA THR A 137 -18.90 -11.24 11.37
C THR A 137 -20.42 -11.28 11.17
N SER A 138 -21.11 -10.27 11.69
CA SER A 138 -22.53 -10.06 11.40
C SER A 138 -22.66 -9.57 9.96
N GLN A 139 -23.26 -10.37 9.09
CA GLN A 139 -23.36 -10.17 7.63
C GLN A 139 -23.95 -8.82 7.19
N ASN A 140 -24.70 -8.12 8.03
CA ASN A 140 -25.39 -6.87 7.66
C ASN A 140 -24.53 -5.58 7.73
N GLN A 141 -23.28 -5.65 8.18
CA GLN A 141 -22.36 -4.49 8.20
C GLN A 141 -21.24 -4.59 7.14
N GLU A 142 -21.23 -5.63 6.33
CA GLU A 142 -20.13 -5.91 5.41
C GLU A 142 -20.11 -5.01 4.17
N THR A 143 -21.26 -4.60 3.64
CA THR A 143 -21.35 -3.82 2.40
C THR A 143 -20.69 -2.45 2.53
N ASN A 144 -21.02 -1.67 3.55
CA ASN A 144 -20.45 -0.33 3.77
C ASN A 144 -18.95 -0.38 4.14
N LYS A 145 -18.52 -1.45 4.81
CA LYS A 145 -17.10 -1.66 5.16
C LYS A 145 -16.28 -2.03 3.93
N LEU A 146 -16.85 -2.88 3.06
CA LEU A 146 -16.21 -3.30 1.82
C LEU A 146 -15.94 -2.10 0.89
N ASP A 147 -16.89 -1.16 0.80
CA ASP A 147 -16.75 0.06 0.00
C ASP A 147 -15.59 0.93 0.49
N HIS A 148 -15.43 1.11 1.79
CA HIS A 148 -14.32 1.87 2.35
C HIS A 148 -12.96 1.18 2.12
N VAL A 149 -12.90 -0.14 2.22
CA VAL A 149 -11.68 -0.91 1.91
C VAL A 149 -11.33 -0.76 0.42
N MET A 150 -12.33 -0.91 -0.47
CA MET A 150 -12.16 -0.82 -1.92
C MET A 150 -11.80 0.57 -2.40
N THR A 151 -12.30 1.63 -1.71
CA THR A 151 -11.95 3.02 -2.04
C THR A 151 -10.44 3.29 -1.97
N GLU A 152 -9.73 2.60 -1.10
CA GLU A 152 -8.27 2.72 -0.94
C GLU A 152 -7.47 1.70 -1.79
N LYS A 153 -8.15 0.82 -2.53
CA LYS A 153 -7.48 -0.08 -3.45
C LYS A 153 -6.82 0.72 -4.57
N ARG A 154 -5.59 0.40 -4.89
CA ARG A 154 -4.90 0.98 -6.03
C ARG A 154 -5.63 0.53 -7.30
N ALA A 155 -5.91 1.45 -8.21
CA ALA A 155 -6.38 1.07 -9.53
C ALA A 155 -5.35 0.10 -10.13
N GLU A 156 -5.81 -1.04 -10.62
CA GLU A 156 -4.95 -1.92 -11.38
C GLU A 156 -4.41 -1.10 -12.54
N ASN A 157 -3.10 -0.88 -12.56
CA ASN A 157 -2.48 -0.39 -13.77
C ASN A 157 -2.76 -1.47 -14.80
N LYS A 158 -3.74 -1.23 -15.66
CA LYS A 158 -3.86 -1.98 -16.89
C LYS A 158 -2.49 -1.79 -17.53
N ILE A 159 -1.65 -2.83 -17.47
CA ILE A 159 -0.50 -2.92 -18.36
C ILE A 159 -1.16 -2.75 -19.72
N LEU A 160 -0.94 -1.58 -20.33
CA LEU A 160 -1.34 -1.38 -21.69
C LEU A 160 -0.51 -2.42 -22.46
N ASN A 161 -1.08 -3.59 -22.66
CA ASN A 161 -0.65 -4.49 -23.70
C ASN A 161 -0.80 -3.66 -24.97
N VAL A 162 0.30 -3.02 -25.34
CA VAL A 162 0.41 -2.36 -26.65
C VAL A 162 0.34 -3.51 -27.65
N SER A 163 -0.89 -3.84 -28.04
CA SER A 163 -1.08 -4.68 -29.21
C SER A 163 -0.36 -4.01 -30.36
N PRO A 164 0.50 -4.70 -31.09
CA PRO A 164 1.31 -4.11 -32.17
C PRO A 164 0.49 -3.49 -33.30
N LYS A 165 -0.84 -3.58 -33.26
CA LYS A 165 -1.77 -3.03 -34.26
C LYS A 165 -1.97 -1.51 -34.23
N ASN A 166 -1.43 -0.76 -33.24
CA ASN A 166 -1.65 0.69 -33.15
C ASN A 166 -0.34 1.50 -33.09
N THR A 167 0.57 1.22 -34.00
CA THR A 167 1.81 2.02 -34.18
C THR A 167 1.51 3.51 -34.46
N LEU A 168 0.41 3.81 -35.13
CA LEU A 168 -0.05 5.16 -35.45
C LEU A 168 -0.40 6.01 -34.21
N THR A 169 -0.89 5.40 -33.12
CA THR A 169 -1.27 6.17 -31.92
C THR A 169 -0.08 6.81 -31.21
N VAL A 170 1.12 6.26 -31.33
CA VAL A 170 2.34 6.87 -30.78
C VAL A 170 2.74 8.09 -31.59
N LEU A 171 2.60 8.03 -32.91
CA LEU A 171 2.93 9.13 -33.83
C LEU A 171 1.98 10.33 -33.69
N THR A 172 0.69 10.07 -33.45
CA THR A 172 -0.33 11.11 -33.30
C THR A 172 -0.37 11.72 -31.89
N LYS A 173 0.27 11.10 -30.91
CA LYS A 173 0.27 11.55 -29.52
C LYS A 173 1.13 12.78 -29.27
N PHE A 174 2.08 13.07 -30.15
CA PHE A 174 3.03 14.17 -29.97
C PHE A 174 2.88 15.17 -31.11
N SER A 175 2.76 16.47 -30.78
CA SER A 175 2.63 17.56 -31.71
C SER A 175 3.96 18.05 -32.34
N SER A 176 5.09 17.54 -31.85
CA SER A 176 6.43 17.92 -32.32
C SER A 176 7.24 16.65 -32.64
N LEU A 177 7.80 16.63 -33.85
CA LEU A 177 8.69 15.56 -34.32
C LEU A 177 9.96 15.45 -33.45
N ASP A 178 10.57 16.59 -33.11
CA ASP A 178 11.77 16.61 -32.25
C ASP A 178 11.51 15.97 -30.88
N LYS A 179 10.34 16.25 -30.33
CA LYS A 179 9.95 15.66 -29.05
C LYS A 179 9.76 14.14 -29.17
N LEU A 180 9.11 13.69 -30.22
CA LEU A 180 8.90 12.27 -30.51
C LEU A 180 10.26 11.56 -30.73
N GLN A 181 11.15 12.15 -31.53
CA GLN A 181 12.49 11.63 -31.82
C GLN A 181 13.30 11.43 -30.53
N ARG A 182 13.33 12.43 -29.65
CA ARG A 182 14.03 12.33 -28.35
C ARG A 182 13.44 11.24 -27.45
N ILE A 183 12.13 11.12 -27.41
CA ILE A 183 11.47 10.08 -26.61
C ILE A 183 11.85 8.68 -27.11
N ILE A 184 11.81 8.46 -28.43
CA ILE A 184 12.20 7.18 -29.03
C ILE A 184 13.68 6.89 -28.81
N ALA A 185 14.56 7.91 -28.91
CA ALA A 185 15.97 7.76 -28.61
C ALA A 185 16.20 7.29 -27.16
N TYR A 186 15.52 7.93 -26.20
CA TYR A 186 15.60 7.47 -24.80
C TYR A 186 15.05 6.06 -24.60
N CYS A 187 13.95 5.70 -25.24
CA CYS A 187 13.42 4.34 -25.18
C CYS A 187 14.43 3.31 -25.71
N LYS A 188 15.08 3.60 -26.86
CA LYS A 188 16.14 2.73 -27.42
C LYS A 188 17.33 2.63 -26.50
N ARG A 189 17.77 3.75 -25.89
CA ARG A 189 18.86 3.77 -24.90
C ARG A 189 18.51 2.91 -23.67
N ILE A 190 17.28 2.98 -23.15
CA ILE A 190 16.85 2.14 -22.03
C ILE A 190 16.96 0.65 -22.39
N VAL A 191 16.43 0.28 -23.56
CA VAL A 191 16.54 -1.11 -24.05
C VAL A 191 18.00 -1.54 -24.18
N HIS A 192 18.85 -0.70 -24.79
CA HIS A 192 20.28 -0.96 -24.92
C HIS A 192 20.95 -1.17 -23.55
N ASN A 193 20.67 -0.28 -22.60
CA ASN A 193 21.27 -0.33 -21.26
C ASN A 193 20.77 -1.53 -20.42
N CYS A 194 19.55 -2.01 -20.66
CA CYS A 194 19.03 -3.22 -20.04
C CYS A 194 19.71 -4.48 -20.60
N LEU A 195 20.01 -4.50 -21.89
CA LEU A 195 20.64 -5.63 -22.56
C LEU A 195 22.19 -5.62 -22.37
N ASN A 196 22.81 -4.46 -22.19
CA ASN A 196 24.26 -4.28 -22.12
C ASN A 196 24.67 -3.66 -20.77
N LEU A 197 24.59 -4.44 -19.70
CA LEU A 197 24.87 -3.98 -18.33
C LEU A 197 26.29 -3.43 -18.15
N ASN A 198 27.27 -3.93 -18.92
CA ASN A 198 28.68 -3.54 -18.84
C ASN A 198 29.03 -2.34 -19.74
N ASN A 199 28.16 -1.95 -20.67
CA ASN A 199 28.42 -0.83 -21.60
C ASN A 199 27.17 0.07 -21.70
N LYS A 200 26.88 0.76 -20.61
CA LYS A 200 25.72 1.65 -20.51
C LYS A 200 25.98 3.00 -21.13
N MET A 201 25.08 3.43 -21.98
CA MET A 201 25.04 4.80 -22.52
C MET A 201 24.54 5.77 -21.45
N GLN A 202 25.28 6.86 -21.21
CA GLN A 202 24.97 7.90 -20.22
C GLN A 202 25.13 9.30 -20.82
N GLY A 203 24.64 10.31 -20.11
CA GLY A 203 24.75 11.70 -20.52
C GLY A 203 23.66 12.16 -21.51
N LEU A 204 23.95 13.22 -22.27
CA LEU A 204 23.05 13.77 -23.29
C LEU A 204 22.91 12.78 -24.46
N LEU A 205 21.79 12.89 -25.20
CA LEU A 205 21.58 12.09 -26.40
C LEU A 205 22.60 12.50 -27.46
N SER A 206 23.27 11.51 -28.05
CA SER A 206 24.21 11.72 -29.16
C SER A 206 23.44 11.89 -30.48
N LEU A 207 24.08 12.46 -31.49
CA LEU A 207 23.50 12.60 -32.82
C LEU A 207 23.14 11.23 -33.42
N SER A 208 24.00 10.24 -33.26
CA SER A 208 23.76 8.87 -33.73
C SER A 208 22.50 8.23 -33.09
N GLU A 209 22.22 8.49 -31.82
CA GLU A 209 20.98 8.01 -31.18
C GLU A 209 19.73 8.71 -31.72
N LEU A 210 19.82 10.00 -32.04
CA LEU A 210 18.75 10.75 -32.67
C LEU A 210 18.49 10.26 -34.10
N ASP A 211 19.53 9.97 -34.88
CA ASP A 211 19.40 9.42 -36.22
C ASP A 211 18.77 8.04 -36.21
N GLN A 212 19.22 7.16 -35.31
CA GLN A 212 18.61 5.85 -35.12
C GLN A 212 17.14 5.91 -34.66
N ALA A 213 16.78 6.96 -33.90
CA ALA A 213 15.39 7.16 -33.50
C ALA A 213 14.56 7.64 -34.69
N ASN A 214 15.11 8.50 -35.55
CA ASN A 214 14.45 8.96 -36.75
C ASN A 214 14.20 7.81 -37.74
N ASP A 215 15.20 6.94 -37.98
CA ASP A 215 15.05 5.75 -38.79
C ASP A 215 13.94 4.82 -38.24
N ALA A 216 13.84 4.69 -36.92
CA ALA A 216 12.78 3.91 -36.29
C ALA A 216 11.39 4.51 -36.55
N ILE A 217 11.26 5.85 -36.47
CA ILE A 217 10.02 6.56 -36.78
C ILE A 217 9.62 6.33 -38.25
N ILE A 218 10.56 6.49 -39.17
CA ILE A 218 10.33 6.27 -40.60
C ILE A 218 9.86 4.84 -40.85
N LYS A 219 10.53 3.85 -40.26
CA LYS A 219 10.13 2.44 -40.39
C LYS A 219 8.73 2.17 -39.83
N MET A 220 8.35 2.82 -38.71
CA MET A 220 7.00 2.69 -38.18
C MET A 220 5.95 3.26 -39.11
N VAL A 221 6.20 4.42 -39.73
CA VAL A 221 5.31 5.02 -40.70
C VAL A 221 5.21 4.17 -41.95
N GLN A 222 6.35 3.70 -42.50
CA GLN A 222 6.37 2.81 -43.64
C GLN A 222 5.60 1.53 -43.41
N ALA A 223 5.81 0.88 -42.26
CA ALA A 223 5.11 -0.34 -41.91
C ALA A 223 3.58 -0.16 -41.81
N SER A 224 3.13 1.05 -41.49
CA SER A 224 1.70 1.41 -41.40
C SER A 224 1.10 1.74 -42.76
N GLU A 225 1.77 2.61 -43.52
CA GLU A 225 1.23 3.14 -44.79
C GLU A 225 1.45 2.20 -45.97
N PHE A 226 2.56 1.47 -46.01
CA PHE A 226 2.98 0.58 -47.07
C PHE A 226 2.92 -0.91 -46.71
N TYR A 227 2.00 -1.29 -45.80
CA TYR A 227 1.90 -2.66 -45.29
C TYR A 227 1.74 -3.69 -46.42
N LYS A 228 0.92 -3.40 -47.46
CA LYS A 228 0.65 -4.31 -48.54
C LYS A 228 1.89 -4.50 -49.40
N GLU A 229 2.55 -3.42 -49.78
CA GLU A 229 3.74 -3.42 -50.63
C GLU A 229 4.90 -4.15 -49.94
N ILE A 230 5.08 -3.96 -48.64
CA ILE A 230 6.11 -4.63 -47.84
C ILE A 230 5.79 -6.14 -47.80
N SER A 231 4.53 -6.51 -47.53
CA SER A 231 4.10 -7.90 -47.49
C SER A 231 4.28 -8.61 -48.84
N ASP A 232 3.99 -7.92 -49.94
CA ASP A 232 4.16 -8.46 -51.31
C ASP A 232 5.63 -8.66 -51.67
N LEU A 233 6.52 -7.80 -51.18
CA LEU A 233 7.97 -7.95 -51.36
C LEU A 233 8.56 -9.10 -50.52
N GLU A 234 8.08 -9.27 -49.29
CA GLU A 234 8.50 -10.34 -48.40
C GLU A 234 8.01 -11.73 -48.89
N ASN A 235 6.81 -11.80 -49.49
CA ASN A 235 6.23 -13.04 -50.01
C ASN A 235 6.77 -13.44 -51.37
N LYS A 236 7.52 -12.59 -52.08
CA LYS A 236 8.18 -12.88 -53.36
C LYS A 236 9.61 -13.41 -53.21
N ARG A 237 10.06 -13.67 -51.98
CA ARG A 237 11.29 -14.42 -51.67
C ARG A 237 10.94 -15.84 -51.27
#